data_76365d3ba7010adb3fd166337dcbdeae
#
_entry.id   76365d3ba7010adb3fd166337dcbdeae
#
_cell.length_a   1.000
_cell.length_b   1.000
_cell.length_c   1.000
_cell.angle_alpha   90.00
_cell.angle_beta   90.00
_cell.angle_gamma   90.00
#
_symmetry.space_group_name_H-M   'P 1'
#
loop_
_entity.id
_entity.type
_entity.pdbx_description
1 polymer ?
#
loop_
_entity_poly.entity_id
_entity_poly.type
_entity_poly.pdbx_seq_one_letter_code
_entity_poly.pdbx_strand_id
1 'polypeptide(L)'
;MRLIPLLALWLFLACQSALAAPGRVLNIIVGEWPPFVSEQSKQHGPVAHLISDLFKEAGYQVKFHFAPWGRVYSLAANSQLYDATAVWMHKPEREQDFLFSEAVLQEQFVFFSLKSRQLQAERLEQIIGMRLGGDIAYSYGPELDKMVADGKVTQQKVTDVKQNFGKLLRGRIDLYPQELRVGLAQLQSQLDPASAALITHSQTPFLRNDSFVMFPRKMPDSAKLRDQFNQQLQQAIASGRYKRYFEQLSRGEY
;
A
#
# COMPACT_ATOMS: atom_id res chain seq x y z
N MET A 1 56.79 39.40 49.87
CA MET A 1 56.60 38.35 48.86
C MET A 1 55.23 37.68 49.12
N ARG A 2 54.24 37.97 48.30
CA ARG A 2 52.91 37.40 48.44
C ARG A 2 52.64 36.50 47.21
N LEU A 3 52.48 35.19 47.43
CA LEU A 3 52.12 34.16 46.44
C LEU A 3 50.65 34.26 46.20
N ILE A 4 50.23 34.45 44.95
CA ILE A 4 48.86 34.39 44.50
C ILE A 4 48.60 32.94 43.98
N PRO A 5 47.60 32.15 44.46
CA PRO A 5 47.32 30.90 43.88
C PRO A 5 46.40 31.10 42.65
N LEU A 6 46.82 30.53 41.52
CA LEU A 6 45.99 30.40 40.31
C LEU A 6 44.84 29.45 40.55
N LEU A 7 43.61 29.98 40.55
CA LEU A 7 42.39 29.19 40.52
C LEU A 7 42.17 28.68 39.08
N ALA A 8 42.42 27.41 38.87
CA ALA A 8 42.06 26.73 37.61
C ALA A 8 40.56 26.55 37.55
N LEU A 9 39.91 27.35 36.70
CA LEU A 9 38.49 27.24 36.40
C LEU A 9 38.26 26.06 35.45
N TRP A 10 37.88 24.90 35.97
CA TRP A 10 37.44 23.76 35.18
C TRP A 10 36.04 24.03 34.65
N LEU A 11 35.93 24.42 33.38
CA LEU A 11 34.67 24.42 32.64
C LEU A 11 34.28 22.97 32.40
N PHE A 12 33.36 22.45 33.21
CA PHE A 12 32.63 21.25 32.90
C PHE A 12 31.68 21.57 31.74
N LEU A 13 32.08 21.26 30.52
CA LEU A 13 31.17 21.14 29.38
C LEU A 13 30.29 19.89 29.64
N ALA A 14 29.17 20.11 30.32
CA ALA A 14 28.12 19.12 30.39
C ALA A 14 27.55 18.95 28.97
N CYS A 15 28.05 17.95 28.26
CA CYS A 15 27.44 17.45 27.03
C CYS A 15 26.09 16.86 27.46
N GLN A 16 25.05 17.69 27.54
CA GLN A 16 23.68 17.22 27.68
C GLN A 16 23.36 16.50 26.37
N SER A 17 23.53 15.17 26.37
CA SER A 17 22.86 14.31 25.41
C SER A 17 21.37 14.58 25.58
N ALA A 18 20.83 15.45 24.73
CA ALA A 18 19.39 15.64 24.62
C ALA A 18 18.82 14.27 24.27
N LEU A 19 18.35 13.55 25.26
CA LEU A 19 17.44 12.42 25.05
C LEU A 19 16.25 13.02 24.28
N ALA A 20 16.29 12.85 22.96
CA ALA A 20 15.17 13.23 22.12
C ALA A 20 13.92 12.58 22.73
N ALA A 21 12.98 13.39 23.17
CA ALA A 21 11.69 12.88 23.65
C ALA A 21 11.16 11.89 22.62
N PRO A 22 10.60 10.75 23.06
CA PRO A 22 10.07 9.78 22.11
C PRO A 22 9.12 10.50 21.16
N GLY A 23 9.42 10.43 19.85
CA GLY A 23 8.64 11.12 18.83
C GLY A 23 7.17 10.72 18.93
N ARG A 24 6.25 11.65 18.62
CA ARG A 24 4.82 11.37 18.56
C ARG A 24 4.57 10.08 17.77
N VAL A 25 3.72 9.19 18.29
CA VAL A 25 3.29 7.98 17.59
C VAL A 25 2.16 8.35 16.62
N LEU A 26 2.35 8.04 15.35
CA LEU A 26 1.33 8.16 14.31
C LEU A 26 0.62 6.83 14.14
N ASN A 27 -0.71 6.85 14.22
CA ASN A 27 -1.54 5.69 14.00
C ASN A 27 -1.97 5.64 12.54
N ILE A 28 -1.55 4.61 11.80
CA ILE A 28 -1.86 4.43 10.39
C ILE A 28 -2.73 3.18 10.24
N ILE A 29 -3.94 3.34 9.69
CA ILE A 29 -4.84 2.21 9.45
C ILE A 29 -4.75 1.74 8.00
N VAL A 30 -4.61 0.41 7.81
CA VAL A 30 -4.49 -0.23 6.50
C VAL A 30 -5.28 -1.54 6.45
N GLY A 31 -5.47 -2.08 5.26
CA GLY A 31 -5.96 -3.44 5.06
C GLY A 31 -4.83 -4.42 4.72
N GLU A 32 -5.12 -5.71 4.77
CA GLU A 32 -4.22 -6.75 4.29
C GLU A 32 -4.07 -6.67 2.76
N TRP A 33 -2.83 -6.54 2.29
CA TRP A 33 -2.51 -6.50 0.86
C TRP A 33 -1.09 -7.02 0.59
N PRO A 34 -0.84 -8.30 0.96
CA PRO A 34 0.46 -8.91 0.72
C PRO A 34 0.76 -8.99 -0.78
N PRO A 35 2.03 -8.82 -1.20
CA PRO A 35 3.21 -8.74 -0.35
C PRO A 35 3.56 -7.32 0.11
N PHE A 36 2.80 -6.29 -0.24
CA PHE A 36 3.18 -4.90 0.01
C PHE A 36 2.92 -4.43 1.44
N VAL A 37 1.77 -4.81 2.00
CA VAL A 37 1.36 -4.49 3.38
C VAL A 37 0.66 -5.70 3.98
N SER A 38 1.16 -6.20 5.11
CA SER A 38 0.55 -7.34 5.83
C SER A 38 0.94 -7.34 7.29
N GLU A 39 0.00 -7.63 8.17
CA GLU A 39 0.24 -7.73 9.61
C GLU A 39 1.29 -8.80 9.95
N GLN A 40 1.31 -9.89 9.17
CA GLN A 40 2.17 -11.06 9.41
C GLN A 40 3.57 -10.93 8.76
N SER A 41 3.76 -10.00 7.86
CA SER A 41 5.05 -9.81 7.21
C SER A 41 6.04 -9.09 8.10
N LYS A 42 7.33 -9.39 7.95
CA LYS A 42 8.41 -8.65 8.58
C LYS A 42 8.29 -7.16 8.25
N GLN A 43 8.38 -6.29 9.25
CA GLN A 43 8.17 -4.84 9.11
C GLN A 43 6.81 -4.47 8.44
N HIS A 44 5.84 -5.36 8.51
CA HIS A 44 4.53 -5.25 7.85
C HIS A 44 4.59 -5.13 6.32
N GLY A 45 5.69 -5.58 5.69
CA GLY A 45 5.93 -5.52 4.24
C GLY A 45 6.64 -4.25 3.77
N PRO A 46 7.11 -4.23 2.51
CA PRO A 46 8.00 -3.17 2.00
C PRO A 46 7.39 -1.76 2.02
N VAL A 47 6.10 -1.63 1.76
CA VAL A 47 5.45 -0.31 1.76
C VAL A 47 5.25 0.22 3.19
N ALA A 48 4.82 -0.64 4.12
CA ALA A 48 4.71 -0.26 5.52
C ALA A 48 6.08 0.08 6.12
N HIS A 49 7.13 -0.68 5.76
CA HIS A 49 8.50 -0.43 6.17
C HIS A 49 8.99 0.93 5.63
N LEU A 50 8.81 1.21 4.33
CA LEU A 50 9.12 2.50 3.73
C LEU A 50 8.43 3.65 4.49
N ILE A 51 7.12 3.56 4.71
CA ILE A 51 6.34 4.59 5.41
C ILE A 51 6.87 4.80 6.83
N SER A 52 7.19 3.72 7.55
CA SER A 52 7.75 3.79 8.91
C SER A 52 9.08 4.53 8.95
N ASP A 53 9.99 4.21 8.02
CA ASP A 53 11.31 4.81 7.97
C ASP A 53 11.24 6.31 7.59
N LEU A 54 10.37 6.67 6.62
CA LEU A 54 10.19 8.07 6.24
C LEU A 54 9.65 8.92 7.40
N PHE A 55 8.68 8.43 8.14
CA PHE A 55 8.17 9.12 9.32
C PHE A 55 9.19 9.15 10.47
N LYS A 56 9.97 8.08 10.64
CA LYS A 56 11.05 8.06 11.64
C LYS A 56 12.09 9.14 11.37
N GLU A 57 12.46 9.37 10.12
CA GLU A 57 13.36 10.46 9.72
C GLU A 57 12.75 11.85 9.93
N ALA A 58 11.41 11.94 9.83
CA ALA A 58 10.68 13.16 10.18
C ALA A 58 10.47 13.33 11.71
N GLY A 59 11.00 12.43 12.55
CA GLY A 59 10.93 12.51 14.02
C GLY A 59 9.69 11.88 14.64
N TYR A 60 8.98 11.01 13.92
CA TYR A 60 7.79 10.29 14.39
C TYR A 60 8.05 8.80 14.58
N GLN A 61 7.21 8.15 15.36
CA GLN A 61 7.06 6.69 15.37
C GLN A 61 5.78 6.32 14.63
N VAL A 62 5.73 5.13 14.01
CA VAL A 62 4.54 4.64 13.32
C VAL A 62 4.01 3.38 14.00
N LYS A 63 2.69 3.33 14.18
CA LYS A 63 1.96 2.13 14.57
C LYS A 63 0.91 1.83 13.51
N PHE A 64 1.03 0.67 12.86
CA PHE A 64 0.01 0.19 11.94
C PHE A 64 -1.13 -0.51 12.67
N HIS A 65 -2.34 -0.30 12.15
CA HIS A 65 -3.57 -0.94 12.57
C HIS A 65 -4.20 -1.60 11.35
N PHE A 66 -4.52 -2.88 11.47
CA PHE A 66 -5.09 -3.65 10.36
C PHE A 66 -6.60 -3.83 10.52
N ALA A 67 -7.35 -3.64 9.44
CA ALA A 67 -8.80 -3.83 9.38
C ALA A 67 -9.23 -4.26 7.97
N PRO A 68 -10.41 -4.87 7.80
CA PRO A 68 -10.97 -5.12 6.48
C PRO A 68 -11.07 -3.83 5.64
N TRP A 69 -10.64 -3.88 4.38
CA TRP A 69 -10.59 -2.70 3.48
C TRP A 69 -11.89 -1.91 3.42
N GLY A 70 -13.06 -2.59 3.44
CA GLY A 70 -14.36 -1.92 3.46
C GLY A 70 -14.59 -1.02 4.67
N ARG A 71 -13.81 -1.17 5.74
CA ARG A 71 -13.89 -0.32 6.96
C ARG A 71 -12.77 0.71 7.05
N VAL A 72 -11.61 0.42 6.45
CA VAL A 72 -10.40 1.26 6.55
C VAL A 72 -10.69 2.69 6.13
N TYR A 73 -11.35 2.89 4.96
CA TYR A 73 -11.67 4.23 4.46
C TYR A 73 -12.48 5.04 5.47
N SER A 74 -13.62 4.49 5.92
CA SER A 74 -14.53 5.20 6.82
C SER A 74 -13.91 5.45 8.20
N LEU A 75 -13.09 4.52 8.70
CA LEU A 75 -12.37 4.69 9.96
C LEU A 75 -11.31 5.79 9.84
N ALA A 76 -10.54 5.81 8.76
CA ALA A 76 -9.56 6.87 8.51
C ALA A 76 -10.22 8.24 8.32
N ALA A 77 -11.31 8.33 7.54
CA ALA A 77 -11.97 9.60 7.25
C ALA A 77 -12.75 10.20 8.43
N ASN A 78 -13.34 9.35 9.29
CA ASN A 78 -14.33 9.80 10.27
C ASN A 78 -13.89 9.65 11.72
N SER A 79 -12.91 8.81 12.05
CA SER A 79 -12.39 8.73 13.41
C SER A 79 -11.18 9.67 13.58
N GLN A 80 -11.07 10.29 14.74
CA GLN A 80 -9.88 11.08 15.10
C GLN A 80 -8.74 10.20 15.66
N LEU A 81 -8.81 8.89 15.43
CA LEU A 81 -7.87 7.91 15.97
C LEU A 81 -6.68 7.68 15.05
N TYR A 82 -6.84 7.95 13.75
CA TYR A 82 -5.84 7.63 12.74
C TYR A 82 -5.32 8.88 12.04
N ASP A 83 -4.00 8.99 12.00
CA ASP A 83 -3.28 10.10 11.37
C ASP A 83 -3.20 9.94 9.84
N ALA A 84 -3.24 8.69 9.34
CA ALA A 84 -3.18 8.38 7.92
C ALA A 84 -3.75 6.99 7.59
N THR A 85 -3.94 6.75 6.31
CA THR A 85 -4.12 5.42 5.70
C THR A 85 -3.25 5.33 4.45
N ALA A 86 -2.95 4.13 3.97
CA ALA A 86 -1.99 3.95 2.88
C ALA A 86 -2.46 2.93 1.84
N VAL A 87 -1.80 2.98 0.66
CA VAL A 87 -2.02 2.08 -0.48
C VAL A 87 -3.41 2.29 -1.10
N TRP A 88 -3.70 3.55 -1.39
CA TRP A 88 -4.95 3.95 -2.03
C TRP A 88 -4.69 4.55 -3.41
N MET A 89 -5.40 4.05 -4.40
CA MET A 89 -5.52 4.69 -5.72
C MET A 89 -6.15 6.07 -5.59
N HIS A 90 -5.65 7.05 -6.33
CA HIS A 90 -6.27 8.37 -6.39
C HIS A 90 -7.65 8.29 -7.05
N LYS A 91 -8.63 8.95 -6.41
CA LYS A 91 -9.96 9.20 -6.95
C LYS A 91 -10.39 10.61 -6.56
N PRO A 92 -10.98 11.43 -7.46
CA PRO A 92 -11.39 12.78 -7.14
C PRO A 92 -12.32 12.91 -5.93
N GLU A 93 -13.25 11.96 -5.78
CA GLU A 93 -14.18 11.95 -4.64
C GLU A 93 -13.49 11.76 -3.29
N ARG A 94 -12.30 11.14 -3.26
CA ARG A 94 -11.50 10.96 -2.03
C ARG A 94 -10.82 12.24 -1.57
N GLU A 95 -10.64 13.21 -2.45
CA GLU A 95 -10.06 14.50 -2.10
C GLU A 95 -10.93 15.33 -1.17
N GLN A 96 -12.22 15.01 -1.06
CA GLN A 96 -13.13 15.65 -0.10
C GLN A 96 -12.74 15.29 1.34
N ASP A 97 -12.27 14.07 1.57
CA ASP A 97 -11.95 13.55 2.89
C ASP A 97 -10.45 13.58 3.21
N PHE A 98 -9.58 13.53 2.19
CA PHE A 98 -8.14 13.33 2.37
C PHE A 98 -7.26 14.27 1.57
N LEU A 99 -6.06 14.52 2.10
CA LEU A 99 -4.90 15.01 1.37
C LEU A 99 -4.05 13.82 0.94
N PHE A 100 -3.57 13.83 -0.29
CA PHE A 100 -2.74 12.76 -0.83
C PHE A 100 -1.24 13.10 -0.71
N SER A 101 -0.41 12.10 -0.41
CA SER A 101 1.04 12.19 -0.57
C SER A 101 1.44 12.19 -2.04
N GLU A 102 2.75 12.24 -2.31
CA GLU A 102 3.31 11.72 -3.55
C GLU A 102 3.18 10.19 -3.59
N ALA A 103 3.33 9.60 -4.78
CA ALA A 103 3.16 8.17 -5.00
C ALA A 103 4.17 7.33 -4.21
N VAL A 104 3.69 6.36 -3.44
CA VAL A 104 4.52 5.45 -2.64
C VAL A 104 4.70 4.09 -3.28
N LEU A 105 3.88 3.73 -4.26
CA LEU A 105 3.92 2.46 -4.97
C LEU A 105 3.38 2.64 -6.39
N GLN A 106 4.06 2.02 -7.36
CA GLN A 106 3.54 1.84 -8.71
C GLN A 106 3.02 0.42 -8.88
N GLU A 107 1.79 0.31 -9.31
CA GLU A 107 1.03 -0.92 -9.44
C GLU A 107 0.83 -1.30 -10.89
N GLN A 108 0.71 -2.61 -11.15
CA GLN A 108 0.38 -3.15 -12.45
C GLN A 108 -0.78 -4.14 -12.31
N PHE A 109 -1.94 -3.75 -12.80
CA PHE A 109 -3.12 -4.62 -12.77
C PHE A 109 -3.19 -5.44 -14.05
N VAL A 110 -3.36 -6.75 -13.89
CA VAL A 110 -3.48 -7.75 -14.94
C VAL A 110 -4.75 -8.57 -14.77
N PHE A 111 -5.13 -9.30 -15.80
CA PHE A 111 -6.21 -10.27 -15.72
C PHE A 111 -5.65 -11.67 -15.49
N PHE A 112 -5.98 -12.28 -14.37
CA PHE A 112 -5.73 -13.70 -14.13
C PHE A 112 -6.86 -14.53 -14.77
N SER A 113 -6.49 -15.67 -15.39
CA SER A 113 -7.41 -16.59 -16.08
C SER A 113 -6.91 -18.02 -16.03
N LEU A 114 -7.77 -18.98 -16.40
CA LEU A 114 -7.36 -20.36 -16.65
C LEU A 114 -6.55 -20.45 -17.95
N LYS A 115 -5.41 -21.13 -17.94
CA LYS A 115 -4.59 -21.41 -19.13
C LYS A 115 -5.38 -22.14 -20.21
N SER A 116 -6.25 -23.08 -19.81
CA SER A 116 -7.07 -23.89 -20.73
C SER A 116 -8.06 -23.07 -21.56
N ARG A 117 -8.41 -21.85 -21.11
CA ARG A 117 -9.36 -21.00 -21.84
C ARG A 117 -8.72 -20.16 -22.93
N GLN A 118 -7.39 -20.03 -22.96
CA GLN A 118 -6.64 -19.25 -23.94
C GLN A 118 -7.24 -17.87 -24.24
N LEU A 119 -7.75 -17.19 -23.18
CA LEU A 119 -8.43 -15.91 -23.32
C LEU A 119 -7.45 -14.83 -23.75
N GLN A 120 -7.81 -14.08 -24.78
CA GLN A 120 -7.13 -12.83 -25.10
C GLN A 120 -7.73 -11.73 -24.22
N ALA A 121 -6.98 -11.25 -23.26
CA ALA A 121 -7.41 -10.22 -22.30
C ALA A 121 -6.27 -9.22 -22.03
N GLU A 122 -5.63 -8.77 -23.11
CA GLU A 122 -4.53 -7.79 -23.05
C GLU A 122 -5.05 -6.35 -23.06
N ARG A 123 -6.31 -6.14 -23.47
CA ARG A 123 -6.99 -4.83 -23.55
C ARG A 123 -8.44 -4.95 -23.11
N LEU A 124 -8.99 -3.85 -22.59
CA LEU A 124 -10.34 -3.82 -22.01
C LEU A 124 -11.43 -4.15 -23.04
N GLU A 125 -11.26 -3.81 -24.31
CA GLU A 125 -12.25 -4.13 -25.34
C GLU A 125 -12.45 -5.65 -25.56
N GLN A 126 -11.40 -6.41 -25.27
CA GLN A 126 -11.40 -7.87 -25.48
C GLN A 126 -12.19 -8.63 -24.41
N ILE A 127 -12.52 -7.99 -23.28
CA ILE A 127 -13.22 -8.64 -22.16
C ILE A 127 -14.72 -8.36 -22.14
N ILE A 128 -15.27 -7.66 -23.14
CA ILE A 128 -16.72 -7.37 -23.23
C ILE A 128 -17.50 -8.69 -23.19
N GLY A 129 -18.54 -8.72 -22.37
CA GLY A 129 -19.39 -9.91 -22.15
C GLY A 129 -18.83 -10.94 -21.16
N MET A 130 -17.58 -10.77 -20.69
CA MET A 130 -16.97 -11.71 -19.74
C MET A 130 -17.46 -11.50 -18.30
N ARG A 131 -17.34 -12.56 -17.52
CA ARG A 131 -17.64 -12.59 -16.08
C ARG A 131 -16.34 -12.35 -15.31
N LEU A 132 -16.31 -11.27 -14.54
CA LEU A 132 -15.15 -10.89 -13.74
C LEU A 132 -15.34 -11.29 -12.27
N GLY A 133 -14.26 -11.67 -11.61
CA GLY A 133 -14.16 -11.60 -10.17
C GLY A 133 -13.93 -10.17 -9.71
N GLY A 134 -14.02 -9.94 -8.41
CA GLY A 134 -13.68 -8.65 -7.83
C GLY A 134 -13.74 -8.68 -6.32
N ASP A 135 -13.15 -7.68 -5.70
CA ASP A 135 -13.11 -7.52 -4.26
C ASP A 135 -13.98 -6.33 -3.86
N ILE A 136 -14.74 -6.48 -2.76
CA ILE A 136 -15.56 -5.38 -2.23
C ILE A 136 -14.65 -4.23 -1.82
N ALA A 137 -15.09 -3.01 -2.12
CA ALA A 137 -14.35 -1.76 -1.90
C ALA A 137 -13.10 -1.53 -2.78
N TYR A 138 -12.75 -2.48 -3.67
CA TYR A 138 -11.69 -2.24 -4.65
C TYR A 138 -12.20 -1.44 -5.86
N SER A 139 -11.30 -0.64 -6.42
CA SER A 139 -11.41 -0.07 -7.76
C SER A 139 -10.34 -0.72 -8.63
N TYR A 140 -10.71 -1.00 -9.85
CA TYR A 140 -9.79 -1.53 -10.86
C TYR A 140 -9.52 -0.50 -11.96
N GLY A 141 -9.58 0.77 -11.59
CA GLY A 141 -9.38 1.90 -12.48
C GLY A 141 -10.68 2.40 -13.11
N PRO A 142 -10.72 3.67 -13.52
CA PRO A 142 -11.94 4.33 -13.97
C PRO A 142 -12.58 3.66 -15.19
N GLU A 143 -11.76 3.15 -16.11
CA GLU A 143 -12.26 2.52 -17.34
C GLU A 143 -12.95 1.20 -17.06
N LEU A 144 -12.31 0.29 -16.30
CA LEU A 144 -12.94 -1.00 -15.94
C LEU A 144 -14.12 -0.80 -14.99
N ASP A 145 -14.02 0.10 -14.02
CA ASP A 145 -15.13 0.44 -13.12
C ASP A 145 -16.34 0.94 -13.94
N LYS A 146 -16.11 1.77 -14.99
CA LYS A 146 -17.16 2.22 -15.91
C LYS A 146 -17.74 1.08 -16.74
N MET A 147 -16.91 0.17 -17.27
CA MET A 147 -17.42 -0.99 -18.02
C MET A 147 -18.34 -1.88 -17.17
N VAL A 148 -18.04 -2.03 -15.88
CA VAL A 148 -18.90 -2.74 -14.93
C VAL A 148 -20.22 -1.98 -14.74
N ALA A 149 -20.16 -0.66 -14.52
CA ALA A 149 -21.33 0.19 -14.34
C ALA A 149 -22.25 0.21 -15.59
N ASP A 150 -21.65 0.24 -16.78
CA ASP A 150 -22.36 0.19 -18.08
C ASP A 150 -22.89 -1.20 -18.43
N GLY A 151 -22.62 -2.25 -17.61
CA GLY A 151 -23.05 -3.63 -17.90
C GLY A 151 -22.30 -4.30 -19.06
N LYS A 152 -21.19 -3.73 -19.54
CA LYS A 152 -20.37 -4.32 -20.61
C LYS A 152 -19.67 -5.60 -20.17
N VAL A 153 -19.41 -5.73 -18.88
CA VAL A 153 -18.92 -6.92 -18.19
C VAL A 153 -19.73 -7.14 -16.92
N THR A 154 -19.83 -8.39 -16.47
CA THR A 154 -20.46 -8.68 -15.17
C THR A 154 -19.38 -8.88 -14.12
N GLN A 155 -19.54 -8.33 -12.91
CA GLN A 155 -18.59 -8.48 -11.83
C GLN A 155 -19.22 -9.14 -10.60
N GLN A 156 -18.59 -10.23 -10.12
CA GLN A 156 -18.98 -10.96 -8.91
C GLN A 156 -18.02 -10.60 -7.78
N LYS A 157 -18.39 -9.61 -6.97
CA LYS A 157 -17.57 -9.16 -5.84
C LYS A 157 -17.64 -10.12 -4.66
N VAL A 158 -16.53 -10.26 -3.94
CA VAL A 158 -16.37 -11.06 -2.73
C VAL A 158 -15.77 -10.21 -1.60
N THR A 159 -16.00 -10.63 -0.36
CA THR A 159 -15.38 -10.02 0.83
C THR A 159 -14.02 -10.63 1.15
N ASP A 160 -13.83 -11.90 0.81
CA ASP A 160 -12.56 -12.61 0.97
C ASP A 160 -11.94 -12.87 -0.40
N VAL A 161 -10.85 -12.19 -0.67
CA VAL A 161 -10.07 -12.28 -1.92
C VAL A 161 -9.71 -13.71 -2.31
N LYS A 162 -9.56 -14.60 -1.31
CA LYS A 162 -9.27 -16.04 -1.53
C LYS A 162 -10.30 -16.74 -2.40
N GLN A 163 -11.52 -16.23 -2.46
CA GLN A 163 -12.60 -16.86 -3.21
C GLN A 163 -12.45 -16.69 -4.73
N ASN A 164 -11.76 -15.64 -5.21
CA ASN A 164 -11.71 -15.32 -6.64
C ASN A 164 -10.95 -16.40 -7.45
N PHE A 165 -9.79 -16.87 -6.99
CA PHE A 165 -9.08 -17.96 -7.67
C PHE A 165 -9.89 -19.28 -7.64
N GLY A 166 -10.58 -19.57 -6.55
CA GLY A 166 -11.50 -20.69 -6.49
C GLY A 166 -12.67 -20.61 -7.48
N LYS A 167 -13.17 -19.38 -7.76
CA LYS A 167 -14.18 -19.14 -8.80
C LYS A 167 -13.61 -19.35 -10.20
N LEU A 168 -12.37 -18.90 -10.48
CA LEU A 168 -11.67 -19.18 -11.74
C LEU A 168 -11.55 -20.68 -11.98
N LEU A 169 -11.02 -21.44 -11.02
CA LEU A 169 -10.83 -22.89 -11.13
C LEU A 169 -12.15 -23.64 -11.39
N ARG A 170 -13.28 -23.15 -10.87
CA ARG A 170 -14.61 -23.72 -11.09
C ARG A 170 -15.34 -23.17 -12.33
N GLY A 171 -14.69 -22.28 -13.12
CA GLY A 171 -15.31 -21.66 -14.28
C GLY A 171 -16.49 -20.75 -13.98
N ARG A 172 -16.64 -20.27 -12.74
CA ARG A 172 -17.72 -19.35 -12.33
C ARG A 172 -17.49 -17.93 -12.82
N ILE A 173 -16.21 -17.53 -12.95
CA ILE A 173 -15.74 -16.30 -13.56
C ILE A 173 -14.74 -16.64 -14.66
N ASP A 174 -14.57 -15.75 -15.61
CA ASP A 174 -13.66 -15.91 -16.74
C ASP A 174 -12.30 -15.25 -16.45
N LEU A 175 -12.32 -14.09 -15.78
CA LEU A 175 -11.15 -13.29 -15.44
C LEU A 175 -11.22 -12.79 -13.98
N TYR A 176 -10.06 -12.67 -13.36
CA TYR A 176 -9.90 -11.98 -12.09
C TYR A 176 -8.88 -10.83 -12.25
N PRO A 177 -9.35 -9.56 -12.27
CA PRO A 177 -8.47 -8.41 -12.27
C PRO A 177 -7.79 -8.28 -10.91
N GLN A 178 -6.46 -8.22 -10.89
CA GLN A 178 -5.70 -8.03 -9.66
C GLN A 178 -4.33 -7.39 -9.96
N GLU A 179 -3.76 -6.72 -8.97
CA GLU A 179 -2.36 -6.30 -9.03
C GLU A 179 -1.47 -7.54 -9.17
N LEU A 180 -0.50 -7.48 -10.07
CA LEU A 180 0.29 -8.64 -10.48
C LEU A 180 0.97 -9.35 -9.32
N ARG A 181 1.71 -8.61 -8.45
CA ARG A 181 2.46 -9.21 -7.34
C ARG A 181 1.53 -9.72 -6.24
N VAL A 182 0.44 -9.00 -6.00
CA VAL A 182 -0.61 -9.45 -5.05
C VAL A 182 -1.26 -10.73 -5.54
N GLY A 183 -1.64 -10.79 -6.81
CA GLY A 183 -2.22 -11.99 -7.39
C GLY A 183 -1.27 -13.19 -7.37
N LEU A 184 0.01 -13.00 -7.68
CA LEU A 184 1.03 -14.06 -7.59
C LEU A 184 1.25 -14.54 -6.15
N ALA A 185 1.31 -13.63 -5.18
CA ALA A 185 1.41 -13.98 -3.77
C ALA A 185 0.17 -14.76 -3.27
N GLN A 186 -1.02 -14.36 -3.72
CA GLN A 186 -2.27 -15.08 -3.44
C GLN A 186 -2.27 -16.48 -4.05
N LEU A 187 -1.83 -16.65 -5.29
CA LEU A 187 -1.69 -17.97 -5.92
C LEU A 187 -0.79 -18.88 -5.10
N GLN A 188 0.36 -18.36 -4.66
CA GLN A 188 1.34 -19.13 -3.90
C GLN A 188 0.86 -19.50 -2.50
N SER A 189 0.12 -18.62 -1.82
CA SER A 189 -0.30 -18.80 -0.43
C SER A 189 -1.65 -19.53 -0.27
N GLN A 190 -2.50 -19.52 -1.30
CA GLN A 190 -3.90 -19.96 -1.20
C GLN A 190 -4.22 -21.24 -1.97
N LEU A 191 -3.39 -21.60 -2.93
CA LEU A 191 -3.59 -22.77 -3.78
C LEU A 191 -2.46 -23.77 -3.64
N ASP A 192 -2.77 -25.03 -3.82
CA ASP A 192 -1.77 -26.06 -4.02
C ASP A 192 -1.02 -25.83 -5.36
N PRO A 193 0.22 -26.31 -5.52
CA PRO A 193 1.01 -26.06 -6.72
C PRO A 193 0.35 -26.52 -8.03
N ALA A 194 -0.41 -27.62 -8.01
CA ALA A 194 -1.09 -28.15 -9.20
C ALA A 194 -2.22 -27.21 -9.64
N SER A 195 -3.04 -26.73 -8.69
CA SER A 195 -4.11 -25.75 -8.95
C SER A 195 -3.53 -24.40 -9.40
N ALA A 196 -2.49 -23.91 -8.76
CA ALA A 196 -1.83 -22.67 -9.15
C ALA A 196 -1.25 -22.75 -10.57
N ALA A 197 -0.70 -23.91 -10.97
CA ALA A 197 -0.16 -24.14 -12.31
C ALA A 197 -1.20 -24.05 -13.44
N LEU A 198 -2.49 -24.16 -13.14
CA LEU A 198 -3.58 -24.03 -14.12
C LEU A 198 -3.92 -22.57 -14.44
N ILE A 199 -3.42 -21.62 -13.65
CA ILE A 199 -3.74 -20.20 -13.78
C ILE A 199 -2.58 -19.49 -14.49
N THR A 200 -2.93 -18.49 -15.29
CA THR A 200 -2.02 -17.56 -15.96
C THR A 200 -2.53 -16.14 -15.78
N HIS A 201 -1.80 -15.17 -16.29
CA HIS A 201 -2.23 -13.76 -16.34
C HIS A 201 -1.91 -13.15 -17.70
N SER A 202 -2.57 -12.02 -18.04
CA SER A 202 -2.24 -11.22 -19.21
C SER A 202 -0.80 -10.71 -19.12
N GLN A 203 -0.10 -10.64 -20.26
CA GLN A 203 1.29 -10.16 -20.31
C GLN A 203 1.37 -8.65 -20.20
N THR A 204 0.37 -7.95 -20.77
CA THR A 204 0.26 -6.49 -20.70
C THR A 204 -0.66 -6.09 -19.57
N PRO A 205 -0.24 -5.22 -18.64
CA PRO A 205 -1.14 -4.63 -17.65
C PRO A 205 -2.22 -3.80 -18.35
N PHE A 206 -3.48 -4.03 -18.00
CA PHE A 206 -4.59 -3.20 -18.49
C PHE A 206 -4.65 -1.84 -17.76
N LEU A 207 -4.03 -1.76 -16.57
CA LEU A 207 -3.93 -0.54 -15.78
C LEU A 207 -2.54 -0.45 -15.13
N ARG A 208 -1.89 0.70 -15.27
CA ARG A 208 -0.78 1.13 -14.43
C ARG A 208 -1.30 2.23 -13.53
N ASN A 209 -1.08 2.10 -12.23
CA ASN A 209 -1.63 3.00 -11.23
C ASN A 209 -0.57 3.37 -10.20
N ASP A 210 -0.72 4.56 -9.63
CA ASP A 210 0.04 4.98 -8.47
C ASP A 210 -0.84 4.90 -7.22
N SER A 211 -0.25 4.40 -6.12
CA SER A 211 -0.88 4.39 -4.81
C SER A 211 -0.21 5.34 -3.83
N PHE A 212 -1.00 5.86 -2.92
CA PHE A 212 -0.67 7.00 -2.07
C PHE A 212 -0.90 6.69 -0.59
N VAL A 213 -0.26 7.50 0.26
CA VAL A 213 -0.68 7.71 1.65
C VAL A 213 -1.71 8.82 1.64
N MET A 214 -2.81 8.61 2.36
CA MET A 214 -3.88 9.59 2.50
C MET A 214 -3.98 10.09 3.95
N PHE A 215 -4.07 11.40 4.12
CA PHE A 215 -4.12 12.10 5.40
C PHE A 215 -5.50 12.72 5.58
N PRO A 216 -6.26 12.35 6.65
CA PRO A 216 -7.62 12.84 6.84
C PRO A 216 -7.65 14.36 6.99
N ARG A 217 -8.46 15.06 6.18
CA ARG A 217 -8.58 16.55 6.27
C ARG A 217 -9.10 17.05 7.62
N LYS A 218 -9.83 16.20 8.35
CA LYS A 218 -10.35 16.51 9.69
C LYS A 218 -9.28 16.56 10.78
N MET A 219 -8.08 16.02 10.52
CA MET A 219 -6.98 16.06 11.47
C MET A 219 -6.16 17.34 11.27
N PRO A 220 -5.88 18.12 12.33
CA PRO A 220 -5.28 19.45 12.20
C PRO A 220 -3.86 19.42 11.61
N ASP A 221 -3.10 18.34 11.82
CA ASP A 221 -1.71 18.21 11.37
C ASP A 221 -1.56 17.54 10.00
N SER A 222 -2.63 17.15 9.34
CA SER A 222 -2.59 16.36 8.11
C SER A 222 -1.76 16.99 6.99
N ALA A 223 -1.88 18.29 6.76
CA ALA A 223 -1.09 18.98 5.75
C ALA A 223 0.41 18.96 6.10
N LYS A 224 0.74 19.23 7.36
CA LYS A 224 2.13 19.18 7.85
C LYS A 224 2.72 17.77 7.73
N LEU A 225 1.98 16.74 8.15
CA LEU A 225 2.44 15.35 8.07
C LEU A 225 2.67 14.91 6.62
N ARG A 226 1.75 15.27 5.71
CA ARG A 226 1.90 15.02 4.28
C ARG A 226 3.16 15.67 3.72
N ASP A 227 3.39 16.94 4.02
CA ASP A 227 4.52 17.69 3.46
C ASP A 227 5.85 17.16 3.98
N GLN A 228 5.94 16.83 5.27
CA GLN A 228 7.10 16.18 5.84
C GLN A 228 7.34 14.79 5.25
N PHE A 229 6.29 13.99 5.08
CA PHE A 229 6.35 12.69 4.44
C PHE A 229 6.88 12.79 3.01
N ASN A 230 6.32 13.70 2.20
CA ASN A 230 6.75 13.91 0.82
C ASN A 230 8.21 14.33 0.73
N GLN A 231 8.65 15.21 1.61
CA GLN A 231 10.06 15.62 1.67
C GLN A 231 11.00 14.43 1.90
N GLN A 232 10.66 13.54 2.84
CA GLN A 232 11.48 12.35 3.11
C GLN A 232 11.39 11.34 1.96
N LEU A 233 10.23 11.20 1.32
CA LEU A 233 10.04 10.32 0.17
C LEU A 233 10.91 10.78 -1.01
N GLN A 234 10.93 12.06 -1.33
CA GLN A 234 11.79 12.63 -2.39
C GLN A 234 13.27 12.36 -2.10
N GLN A 235 13.72 12.53 -0.85
CA GLN A 235 15.10 12.21 -0.46
C GLN A 235 15.40 10.71 -0.61
N ALA A 236 14.46 9.84 -0.24
CA ALA A 236 14.61 8.39 -0.41
C ALA A 236 14.69 7.99 -1.88
N ILE A 237 13.92 8.64 -2.76
CA ILE A 237 13.96 8.43 -4.21
C ILE A 237 15.30 8.91 -4.77
N ALA A 238 15.70 10.13 -4.47
CA ALA A 238 16.95 10.73 -4.97
C ALA A 238 18.20 9.96 -4.54
N SER A 239 18.23 9.42 -3.32
CA SER A 239 19.34 8.59 -2.81
C SER A 239 19.31 7.13 -3.30
N GLY A 240 18.28 6.70 -4.04
CA GLY A 240 18.09 5.32 -4.46
C GLY A 240 17.60 4.38 -3.34
N ARG A 241 17.40 4.90 -2.12
CA ARG A 241 16.93 4.10 -0.98
C ARG A 241 15.54 3.52 -1.21
N TYR A 242 14.64 4.27 -1.86
CA TYR A 242 13.31 3.79 -2.22
C TYR A 242 13.32 2.44 -2.94
N LYS A 243 14.23 2.24 -3.90
CA LYS A 243 14.33 1.00 -4.67
C LYS A 243 14.69 -0.21 -3.80
N ARG A 244 15.47 -0.02 -2.74
CA ARG A 244 15.94 -1.11 -1.87
C ARG A 244 14.81 -1.87 -1.20
N TYR A 245 13.71 -1.22 -0.83
CA TYR A 245 12.55 -1.89 -0.23
C TYR A 245 11.94 -2.94 -1.18
N PHE A 246 11.84 -2.61 -2.46
CA PHE A 246 11.28 -3.52 -3.48
C PHE A 246 12.30 -4.55 -3.98
N GLU A 247 13.57 -4.25 -3.95
CA GLU A 247 14.65 -5.23 -4.16
C GLU A 247 14.67 -6.27 -3.04
N GLN A 248 14.50 -5.85 -1.78
CA GLN A 248 14.36 -6.76 -0.63
C GLN A 248 13.12 -7.66 -0.78
N LEU A 249 12.00 -7.11 -1.23
CA LEU A 249 10.82 -7.92 -1.57
C LEU A 249 11.15 -8.98 -2.63
N SER A 250 11.86 -8.60 -3.68
CA SER A 250 12.23 -9.53 -4.76
C SER A 250 13.16 -10.65 -4.29
N ARG A 251 13.91 -10.44 -3.21
CA ARG A 251 14.75 -11.44 -2.56
C ARG A 251 14.04 -12.26 -1.48
N GLY A 252 12.74 -12.00 -1.23
CA GLY A 252 11.97 -12.70 -0.21
C GLY A 252 12.35 -12.34 1.24
N GLU A 253 12.79 -11.13 1.49
CA GLU A 253 13.24 -10.67 2.82
C GLU A 253 12.11 -10.18 3.76
N TYR A 254 10.86 -10.12 3.28
CA TYR A 254 9.66 -9.72 4.03
C TYR A 254 8.76 -10.87 4.43
#